data_851f8ebe2739af3aaba3463a54cfe0e3
#
_entry.id   851f8ebe2739af3aaba3463a54cfe0e3
#
_cell.length_a   1.000
_cell.length_b   1.000
_cell.length_c   1.000
_cell.angle_alpha   90.00
_cell.angle_beta   90.00
_cell.angle_gamma   90.00
#
_symmetry.space_group_name_H-M   'P 1'
#
loop_
_entity.id
_entity.type
_entity.pdbx_description
1 polymer ?
#
loop_
_entity_poly.entity_id
_entity_poly.type
_entity_poly.pdbx_seq_one_letter_code
_entity_poly.pdbx_strand_id
1 'polypeptide(L)'
;MNAMSASNPYQPLPEVRIAHPEWSKSATIYQINTRQFTPEGTLRAAEAQLPRLRELGITIIWLMPIHPIGEVNRKGALGSPYAVRDYYGVNPEFGTLDDLKAFVRAAHDLGLYVILDWVANHSAWDCNLVTEHPEWYARDWKGDFRPTPWWDWSDIIDFDYDQPGIRRYMTEAMKHWVREADVDGYRCDVAGFVPTDFWNNARKELDAIKPVFMLAEWEARDLHAEAFDMTYAWHWN
;
A
#
# COMPACT_ATOMS: atom_id res chain seq x y z
N MET A 1 15.17 -39.23 9.42
CA MET A 1 15.43 -38.51 10.68
C MET A 1 16.34 -37.35 10.36
N ASN A 2 15.78 -36.18 10.15
CA ASN A 2 16.58 -34.96 9.97
C ASN A 2 17.01 -34.47 11.35
N ALA A 3 18.32 -34.58 11.62
CA ALA A 3 18.92 -33.96 12.80
C ALA A 3 18.67 -32.45 12.74
N MET A 4 17.88 -31.93 13.66
CA MET A 4 17.82 -30.50 13.93
C MET A 4 19.24 -30.08 14.32
N SER A 5 19.88 -29.30 13.45
CA SER A 5 21.14 -28.64 13.75
C SER A 5 20.91 -27.80 15.01
N ALA A 6 21.62 -28.13 16.08
CA ALA A 6 21.62 -27.29 17.27
C ALA A 6 22.08 -25.90 16.86
N SER A 7 21.21 -24.89 17.05
CA SER A 7 21.54 -23.52 16.75
C SER A 7 22.79 -23.11 17.54
N ASN A 8 23.85 -22.71 16.86
CA ASN A 8 25.05 -22.20 17.51
C ASN A 8 24.65 -20.89 18.26
N PRO A 9 24.73 -20.86 19.61
CA PRO A 9 24.28 -19.67 20.38
C PRO A 9 25.10 -18.41 20.08
N TYR A 10 26.21 -18.53 19.37
CA TYR A 10 27.08 -17.42 18.97
C TYR A 10 26.87 -16.96 17.52
N GLN A 11 25.97 -17.60 16.76
CA GLN A 11 25.58 -17.09 15.47
C GLN A 11 24.48 -16.06 15.65
N PRO A 12 24.62 -14.85 15.04
CA PRO A 12 23.54 -13.90 15.02
C PRO A 12 22.33 -14.53 14.33
N LEU A 13 21.15 -14.33 14.89
CA LEU A 13 19.91 -14.71 14.20
C LEU A 13 19.80 -13.93 12.90
N PRO A 14 19.28 -14.54 11.82
CA PRO A 14 18.99 -13.79 10.61
C PRO A 14 18.11 -12.58 10.95
N GLU A 15 18.55 -11.39 10.56
CA GLU A 15 17.79 -10.16 10.81
C GLU A 15 16.49 -10.17 10.02
N VAL A 16 16.53 -10.68 8.78
CA VAL A 16 15.36 -10.80 7.90
C VAL A 16 14.70 -12.16 8.10
N ARG A 17 13.40 -12.15 8.41
CA ARG A 17 12.60 -13.35 8.73
C ARG A 17 11.50 -13.64 7.73
N ILE A 18 11.32 -12.77 6.72
CA ILE A 18 10.35 -12.96 5.64
C ILE A 18 10.96 -13.69 4.45
N ALA A 19 10.14 -14.47 3.75
CA ALA A 19 10.50 -15.05 2.47
C ALA A 19 10.12 -14.05 1.37
N HIS A 20 11.13 -13.47 0.71
CA HIS A 20 10.88 -12.60 -0.44
C HIS A 20 10.31 -13.40 -1.60
N PRO A 21 9.25 -12.93 -2.28
CA PRO A 21 8.79 -13.55 -3.53
C PRO A 21 9.94 -13.63 -4.53
N GLU A 22 10.16 -14.81 -5.12
CA GLU A 22 11.33 -15.03 -6.00
C GLU A 22 11.38 -14.05 -7.18
N TRP A 23 10.20 -13.73 -7.75
CA TRP A 23 10.06 -12.79 -8.84
C TRP A 23 10.42 -11.33 -8.47
N SER A 24 10.42 -10.99 -7.19
CA SER A 24 10.73 -9.62 -6.73
C SER A 24 12.22 -9.30 -6.71
N LYS A 25 13.10 -10.31 -6.64
CA LYS A 25 14.54 -10.14 -6.44
C LYS A 25 15.26 -9.42 -7.57
N SER A 26 14.72 -9.50 -8.79
CA SER A 26 15.25 -8.82 -9.98
C SER A 26 14.19 -7.96 -10.67
N ALA A 27 13.16 -7.57 -9.93
CA ALA A 27 12.02 -6.87 -10.49
C ALA A 27 12.35 -5.42 -10.86
N THR A 28 11.72 -4.97 -11.94
CA THR A 28 11.63 -3.57 -12.33
C THR A 28 10.23 -3.08 -12.01
N ILE A 29 10.10 -1.89 -11.41
CA ILE A 29 8.82 -1.33 -10.98
C ILE A 29 8.46 -0.16 -11.89
N TYR A 30 7.22 -0.13 -12.38
CA TYR A 30 6.66 1.00 -13.12
C TYR A 30 5.43 1.54 -12.40
N GLN A 31 5.52 2.79 -11.95
CA GLN A 31 4.41 3.48 -11.31
C GLN A 31 3.42 4.02 -12.35
N ILE A 32 2.13 3.81 -12.11
CA ILE A 32 1.04 4.34 -12.92
C ILE A 32 0.18 5.27 -12.08
N ASN A 33 0.11 6.54 -12.45
CA ASN A 33 -0.98 7.42 -12.07
C ASN A 33 -2.13 7.19 -13.05
N THR A 34 -3.16 6.47 -12.65
CA THR A 34 -4.27 6.05 -13.52
C THR A 34 -4.89 7.23 -14.26
N ARG A 35 -5.10 8.36 -13.57
CA ARG A 35 -5.68 9.59 -14.16
C ARG A 35 -4.84 10.17 -15.29
N GLN A 36 -3.51 10.00 -15.26
CA GLN A 36 -2.58 10.66 -16.19
C GLN A 36 -1.92 9.72 -17.19
N PHE A 37 -2.08 8.41 -17.02
CA PHE A 37 -1.36 7.43 -17.81
C PHE A 37 -1.85 7.33 -19.25
N THR A 38 -3.16 7.53 -19.45
CA THR A 38 -3.79 7.58 -20.76
C THR A 38 -4.69 8.81 -20.87
N PRO A 39 -5.05 9.25 -22.07
CA PRO A 39 -6.00 10.36 -22.24
C PRO A 39 -7.36 10.14 -21.53
N GLU A 40 -7.81 8.90 -21.47
CA GLU A 40 -9.07 8.52 -20.82
C GLU A 40 -8.97 8.51 -19.30
N GLY A 41 -7.78 8.29 -18.74
CA GLY A 41 -7.51 8.27 -17.30
C GLY A 41 -8.17 7.12 -16.55
N THR A 42 -8.40 5.97 -17.21
CA THR A 42 -9.14 4.82 -16.64
C THR A 42 -8.29 3.56 -16.57
N LEU A 43 -8.67 2.63 -15.68
CA LEU A 43 -8.04 1.31 -15.55
C LEU A 43 -8.13 0.52 -16.86
N ARG A 44 -9.28 0.60 -17.54
CA ARG A 44 -9.51 -0.08 -18.82
C ARG A 44 -8.59 0.44 -19.94
N ALA A 45 -8.36 1.73 -20.00
CA ALA A 45 -7.42 2.29 -20.97
C ALA A 45 -5.96 1.97 -20.59
N ALA A 46 -5.65 1.94 -19.30
CA ALA A 46 -4.34 1.53 -18.80
C ALA A 46 -4.04 0.05 -19.10
N GLU A 47 -5.03 -0.83 -19.02
CA GLU A 47 -4.92 -2.25 -19.37
C GLU A 47 -4.39 -2.45 -20.80
N ALA A 48 -4.86 -1.67 -21.75
CA ALA A 48 -4.39 -1.73 -23.13
C ALA A 48 -2.89 -1.41 -23.32
N GLN A 49 -2.25 -0.79 -22.32
CA GLN A 49 -0.82 -0.46 -22.34
C GLN A 49 0.08 -1.55 -21.71
N LEU A 50 -0.50 -2.57 -21.07
CA LEU A 50 0.27 -3.63 -20.40
C LEU A 50 1.24 -4.37 -21.33
N PRO A 51 0.87 -4.74 -22.57
CA PRO A 51 1.82 -5.38 -23.50
C PRO A 51 3.08 -4.53 -23.73
N ARG A 52 2.93 -3.23 -23.93
CA ARG A 52 4.06 -2.30 -24.09
C ARG A 52 4.97 -2.26 -22.86
N LEU A 53 4.38 -2.28 -21.66
CA LEU A 53 5.15 -2.30 -20.42
C LEU A 53 5.92 -3.62 -20.26
N ARG A 54 5.30 -4.73 -20.65
CA ARG A 54 5.97 -6.04 -20.66
C ARG A 54 7.17 -6.05 -21.63
N GLU A 55 6.99 -5.53 -22.83
CA GLU A 55 8.07 -5.40 -23.83
C GLU A 55 9.20 -4.49 -23.35
N LEU A 56 8.88 -3.46 -22.55
CA LEU A 56 9.86 -2.58 -21.91
C LEU A 56 10.68 -3.29 -20.81
N GLY A 57 10.30 -4.50 -20.42
CA GLY A 57 11.00 -5.28 -19.39
C GLY A 57 10.52 -4.98 -17.96
N ILE A 58 9.31 -4.42 -17.81
CA ILE A 58 8.72 -4.21 -16.49
C ILE A 58 8.28 -5.55 -15.89
N THR A 59 8.40 -5.66 -14.58
CA THR A 59 7.96 -6.82 -13.80
C THR A 59 6.77 -6.49 -12.92
N ILE A 60 6.82 -5.34 -12.24
CA ILE A 60 5.80 -4.91 -11.28
C ILE A 60 5.15 -3.62 -11.78
N ILE A 61 3.83 -3.62 -11.84
CA ILE A 61 3.02 -2.42 -12.02
C ILE A 61 2.59 -1.93 -10.62
N TRP A 62 2.97 -0.71 -10.28
CA TRP A 62 2.51 -0.04 -9.08
C TRP A 62 1.43 0.97 -9.46
N LEU A 63 0.19 0.68 -9.10
CA LEU A 63 -0.93 1.63 -9.22
C LEU A 63 -0.90 2.61 -8.05
N MET A 64 -0.82 3.91 -8.32
CA MET A 64 -1.05 4.95 -7.33
C MET A 64 -2.44 4.76 -6.70
N PRO A 65 -2.76 5.40 -5.54
CA PRO A 65 -3.99 5.10 -4.82
C PRO A 65 -5.21 5.14 -5.74
N ILE A 66 -5.95 4.02 -5.75
CA ILE A 66 -7.11 3.80 -6.62
C ILE A 66 -8.43 4.19 -5.98
N HIS A 67 -8.38 4.63 -4.72
CA HIS A 67 -9.55 4.87 -3.88
C HIS A 67 -10.26 6.20 -4.20
N PRO A 68 -11.55 6.33 -3.85
CA PRO A 68 -12.24 7.62 -3.86
C PRO A 68 -11.48 8.68 -3.06
N ILE A 69 -11.40 9.88 -3.61
CA ILE A 69 -10.66 11.01 -3.04
C ILE A 69 -11.59 11.89 -2.21
N GLY A 70 -11.14 12.35 -1.05
CA GLY A 70 -11.88 13.26 -0.20
C GLY A 70 -12.18 14.61 -0.87
N GLU A 71 -13.24 15.28 -0.41
CA GLU A 71 -13.70 16.57 -0.92
C GLU A 71 -13.47 17.70 0.10
N VAL A 72 -13.54 17.38 1.39
CA VAL A 72 -13.32 18.35 2.47
C VAL A 72 -11.85 18.71 2.56
N ASN A 73 -11.54 19.99 2.58
CA ASN A 73 -10.19 20.56 2.58
C ASN A 73 -9.31 20.12 1.39
N ARG A 74 -9.96 19.70 0.29
CA ARG A 74 -9.29 19.22 -0.93
C ARG A 74 -8.32 20.27 -1.48
N LYS A 75 -7.10 19.86 -1.79
CA LYS A 75 -6.11 20.69 -2.49
C LYS A 75 -6.31 20.61 -3.99
N GLY A 76 -6.52 21.77 -4.62
CA GLY A 76 -6.77 21.86 -6.06
C GLY A 76 -8.12 21.26 -6.48
N ALA A 77 -8.43 21.32 -7.77
CA ALA A 77 -9.72 20.91 -8.31
C ALA A 77 -9.95 19.37 -8.24
N LEU A 78 -8.88 18.60 -8.40
CA LEU A 78 -8.96 17.13 -8.50
C LEU A 78 -8.65 16.41 -7.18
N GLY A 79 -8.05 17.09 -6.21
CA GLY A 79 -7.62 16.52 -4.95
C GLY A 79 -6.41 15.59 -5.07
N SER A 80 -5.85 15.22 -3.93
CA SER A 80 -4.75 14.27 -3.82
C SER A 80 -5.29 12.84 -3.77
N PRO A 81 -4.74 11.89 -4.55
CA PRO A 81 -5.11 10.48 -4.42
C PRO A 81 -4.74 9.89 -3.06
N TYR A 82 -3.85 10.56 -2.31
CA TYR A 82 -3.47 10.16 -0.95
C TYR A 82 -4.46 10.64 0.11
N ALA A 83 -5.42 11.51 -0.22
CA ALA A 83 -6.55 11.85 0.65
C ALA A 83 -7.67 10.81 0.45
N VAL A 84 -7.51 9.62 1.02
CA VAL A 84 -8.41 8.48 0.82
C VAL A 84 -9.72 8.69 1.57
N ARG A 85 -10.84 8.57 0.84
CA ARG A 85 -12.20 8.69 1.41
C ARG A 85 -12.82 7.35 1.79
N ASP A 86 -12.50 6.28 1.03
CA ASP A 86 -13.03 4.93 1.25
C ASP A 86 -11.97 3.88 0.85
N TYR A 87 -11.52 3.08 1.80
CA TYR A 87 -10.48 2.06 1.59
C TYR A 87 -10.97 0.79 0.88
N TYR A 88 -12.28 0.62 0.71
CA TYR A 88 -12.89 -0.51 0.01
C TYR A 88 -13.45 -0.13 -1.36
N GLY A 89 -13.44 1.16 -1.71
CA GLY A 89 -13.93 1.67 -2.98
C GLY A 89 -12.84 1.81 -4.05
N VAL A 90 -13.23 1.62 -5.31
CA VAL A 90 -12.46 2.10 -6.47
C VAL A 90 -13.00 3.48 -6.85
N ASN A 91 -12.11 4.43 -7.12
CA ASN A 91 -12.50 5.76 -7.58
C ASN A 91 -13.30 5.65 -8.89
N PRO A 92 -14.55 6.14 -8.91
CA PRO A 92 -15.40 6.03 -10.11
C PRO A 92 -14.82 6.72 -11.35
N GLU A 93 -13.88 7.67 -11.19
CA GLU A 93 -13.13 8.25 -12.32
C GLU A 93 -12.24 7.21 -13.01
N PHE A 94 -11.74 6.22 -12.28
CA PHE A 94 -10.83 5.20 -12.81
C PHE A 94 -11.56 3.98 -13.34
N GLY A 95 -12.78 3.73 -12.87
CA GLY A 95 -13.60 2.58 -13.22
C GLY A 95 -14.24 1.90 -12.01
N THR A 96 -14.45 0.61 -12.12
CA THR A 96 -15.11 -0.23 -11.12
C THR A 96 -14.14 -1.27 -10.54
N LEU A 97 -14.58 -2.01 -9.51
CA LEU A 97 -13.86 -3.18 -9.01
C LEU A 97 -13.65 -4.23 -10.12
N ASP A 98 -14.61 -4.42 -11.00
CA ASP A 98 -14.49 -5.37 -12.13
C ASP A 98 -13.44 -4.91 -13.15
N ASP A 99 -13.28 -3.60 -13.37
CA ASP A 99 -12.22 -3.07 -14.22
C ASP A 99 -10.85 -3.28 -13.58
N LEU A 100 -10.71 -3.13 -12.25
CA LEU A 100 -9.48 -3.47 -11.54
C LEU A 100 -9.16 -4.97 -11.63
N LYS A 101 -10.16 -5.84 -11.41
CA LYS A 101 -10.01 -7.29 -11.54
C LYS A 101 -9.58 -7.69 -12.96
N ALA A 102 -10.12 -7.03 -13.98
CA ALA A 102 -9.74 -7.27 -15.37
C ALA A 102 -8.29 -6.83 -15.63
N PHE A 103 -7.91 -5.65 -15.16
CA PHE A 103 -6.54 -5.13 -15.26
C PHE A 103 -5.52 -6.08 -14.62
N VAL A 104 -5.79 -6.56 -13.39
CA VAL A 104 -4.88 -7.47 -12.68
C VAL A 104 -4.75 -8.80 -13.42
N ARG A 105 -5.87 -9.39 -13.90
CA ARG A 105 -5.82 -10.62 -14.71
C ARG A 105 -5.01 -10.43 -15.99
N ALA A 106 -5.26 -9.35 -16.73
CA ALA A 106 -4.52 -9.07 -17.95
C ALA A 106 -3.01 -8.87 -17.69
N ALA A 107 -2.65 -8.27 -16.55
CA ALA A 107 -1.25 -8.16 -16.12
C ALA A 107 -0.65 -9.55 -15.83
N HIS A 108 -1.35 -10.41 -15.08
CA HIS A 108 -0.92 -11.77 -14.77
C HIS A 108 -0.75 -12.63 -16.04
N ASP A 109 -1.67 -12.51 -17.00
CA ASP A 109 -1.58 -13.22 -18.29
C ASP A 109 -0.31 -12.86 -19.09
N LEU A 110 0.24 -11.67 -18.86
CA LEU A 110 1.49 -11.21 -19.44
C LEU A 110 2.72 -11.50 -18.55
N GLY A 111 2.53 -12.14 -17.40
CA GLY A 111 3.60 -12.37 -16.41
C GLY A 111 4.08 -11.11 -15.71
N LEU A 112 3.19 -10.11 -15.56
CA LEU A 112 3.39 -8.91 -14.74
C LEU A 112 2.71 -9.10 -13.39
N TYR A 113 3.21 -8.42 -12.37
CA TYR A 113 2.63 -8.36 -11.04
C TYR A 113 2.05 -6.98 -10.78
N VAL A 114 1.00 -6.90 -9.95
CA VAL A 114 0.32 -5.63 -9.67
C VAL A 114 0.32 -5.37 -8.16
N ILE A 115 0.86 -4.22 -7.75
CA ILE A 115 0.79 -3.74 -6.38
C ILE A 115 -0.03 -2.44 -6.31
N LEU A 116 -0.72 -2.27 -5.19
CA LEU A 116 -1.46 -1.03 -4.89
C LEU A 116 -0.65 -0.11 -3.99
N ASP A 117 -0.83 1.19 -4.18
CA ASP A 117 -0.38 2.18 -3.21
C ASP A 117 -1.31 2.17 -2.00
N TRP A 118 -0.76 2.00 -0.80
CA TRP A 118 -1.51 1.87 0.43
C TRP A 118 -1.23 3.01 1.39
N VAL A 119 -2.25 3.81 1.67
CA VAL A 119 -2.16 5.00 2.51
C VAL A 119 -2.64 4.64 3.92
N ALA A 120 -1.73 4.15 4.77
CA ALA A 120 -2.07 3.67 6.10
C ALA A 120 -1.97 4.75 7.20
N ASN A 121 -1.16 5.80 6.99
CA ASN A 121 -0.91 6.80 8.03
C ASN A 121 -2.11 7.74 8.28
N HIS A 122 -2.88 8.04 7.25
CA HIS A 122 -3.90 9.10 7.28
C HIS A 122 -5.04 8.82 6.32
N SER A 123 -6.11 9.59 6.43
CA SER A 123 -7.22 9.61 5.46
C SER A 123 -7.66 11.03 5.14
N ALA A 124 -8.60 11.18 4.19
CA ALA A 124 -9.32 12.43 3.98
C ALA A 124 -10.17 12.81 5.20
N TRP A 125 -10.52 14.11 5.31
CA TRP A 125 -11.38 14.66 6.35
C TRP A 125 -12.82 14.12 6.30
N ASP A 126 -13.28 13.71 5.14
CA ASP A 126 -14.60 13.12 4.88
C ASP A 126 -14.52 11.62 4.56
N CYS A 127 -13.48 10.94 5.03
CA CYS A 127 -13.44 9.49 5.07
C CYS A 127 -14.62 8.97 5.92
N ASN A 128 -15.26 7.88 5.46
CA ASN A 128 -16.36 7.25 6.20
C ASN A 128 -15.99 6.95 7.67
N LEU A 129 -14.74 6.58 7.93
CA LEU A 129 -14.23 6.29 9.27
C LEU A 129 -14.26 7.49 10.22
N VAL A 130 -14.22 8.72 9.71
CA VAL A 130 -14.32 9.92 10.56
C VAL A 130 -15.64 9.99 11.30
N THR A 131 -16.72 9.51 10.66
CA THR A 131 -18.05 9.47 11.26
C THR A 131 -18.28 8.17 12.03
N GLU A 132 -17.81 7.05 11.52
CA GLU A 132 -18.05 5.72 12.09
C GLU A 132 -17.17 5.44 13.31
N HIS A 133 -15.93 5.92 13.28
CA HIS A 133 -14.89 5.65 14.27
C HIS A 133 -13.99 6.85 14.54
N PRO A 134 -14.53 7.97 15.01
CA PRO A 134 -13.75 9.19 15.27
C PRO A 134 -12.64 9.00 16.31
N GLU A 135 -12.75 7.97 17.15
CA GLU A 135 -11.73 7.57 18.13
C GLU A 135 -10.47 6.95 17.51
N TRP A 136 -10.49 6.58 16.24
CA TRP A 136 -9.33 6.02 15.55
C TRP A 136 -8.39 7.08 14.99
N TYR A 137 -8.71 8.37 15.18
CA TYR A 137 -7.93 9.47 14.65
C TYR A 137 -7.13 10.17 15.75
N ALA A 138 -5.90 10.52 15.41
CA ALA A 138 -5.04 11.31 16.28
C ALA A 138 -5.63 12.69 16.54
N ARG A 139 -5.45 13.19 17.77
CA ARG A 139 -5.93 14.48 18.21
C ARG A 139 -4.78 15.40 18.57
N ASP A 140 -4.99 16.69 18.37
CA ASP A 140 -4.10 17.71 18.89
C ASP A 140 -4.38 17.99 20.38
N TRP A 141 -3.63 18.91 20.96
CA TRP A 141 -3.77 19.29 22.36
C TRP A 141 -5.10 19.97 22.73
N LYS A 142 -5.89 20.41 21.72
CA LYS A 142 -7.24 20.97 21.88
C LYS A 142 -8.32 19.91 21.75
N GLY A 143 -7.97 18.72 21.31
CA GLY A 143 -8.90 17.65 20.99
C GLY A 143 -9.43 17.65 19.55
N ASP A 144 -8.92 18.53 18.69
CA ASP A 144 -9.27 18.57 17.27
C ASP A 144 -8.52 17.47 16.49
N PHE A 145 -9.08 17.02 15.35
CA PHE A 145 -8.38 16.10 14.45
C PHE A 145 -7.07 16.72 13.98
N ARG A 146 -6.03 15.92 13.93
CA ARG A 146 -4.66 16.37 13.65
C ARG A 146 -4.21 15.97 12.26
N PRO A 147 -3.93 16.93 11.34
CA PRO A 147 -3.12 16.67 10.16
C PRO A 147 -1.70 16.22 10.53
N THR A 148 -1.02 15.52 9.63
CA THR A 148 0.39 15.13 9.85
C THR A 148 1.23 16.37 10.14
N PRO A 149 1.91 16.44 11.31
CA PRO A 149 2.67 17.61 11.68
C PRO A 149 3.90 17.82 10.78
N TRP A 150 4.36 19.07 10.71
CA TRP A 150 5.56 19.54 9.97
C TRP A 150 5.45 19.60 8.45
N TRP A 151 4.36 19.12 7.84
CA TRP A 151 4.11 19.26 6.40
C TRP A 151 2.82 20.04 6.13
N ASP A 152 2.73 20.63 4.94
CA ASP A 152 1.49 21.25 4.47
C ASP A 152 0.55 20.18 3.89
N TRP A 153 0.12 19.23 4.73
CA TRP A 153 -0.83 18.17 4.38
C TRP A 153 -2.19 18.42 5.03
N SER A 154 -2.71 19.63 4.82
CA SER A 154 -3.96 20.09 5.42
C SER A 154 -5.22 19.40 4.89
N ASP A 155 -5.11 18.61 3.84
CA ASP A 155 -6.18 17.85 3.20
C ASP A 155 -6.37 16.44 3.81
N ILE A 156 -5.56 16.06 4.80
CA ILE A 156 -5.63 14.75 5.46
C ILE A 156 -5.59 14.88 6.99
N ILE A 157 -5.98 13.80 7.68
CA ILE A 157 -5.89 13.63 9.13
C ILE A 157 -5.29 12.28 9.48
N ASP A 158 -4.42 12.26 10.50
CA ASP A 158 -3.68 11.08 10.91
C ASP A 158 -4.54 10.09 11.70
N PHE A 159 -4.29 8.80 11.49
CA PHE A 159 -4.80 7.74 12.36
C PHE A 159 -4.00 7.62 13.66
N ASP A 160 -4.67 7.12 14.70
CA ASP A 160 -4.07 6.74 15.97
C ASP A 160 -3.91 5.22 16.06
N TYR A 161 -2.71 4.72 15.77
CA TYR A 161 -2.41 3.29 15.81
C TYR A 161 -2.32 2.69 17.21
N ASP A 162 -2.50 3.44 18.28
CA ASP A 162 -2.73 2.90 19.62
C ASP A 162 -4.14 2.30 19.74
N GLN A 163 -5.03 2.63 18.83
CA GLN A 163 -6.38 2.06 18.74
C GLN A 163 -6.37 0.71 18.02
N PRO A 164 -6.75 -0.40 18.66
CA PRO A 164 -6.75 -1.72 18.01
C PRO A 164 -7.72 -1.81 16.82
N GLY A 165 -8.76 -0.97 16.81
CA GLY A 165 -9.78 -0.94 15.76
C GLY A 165 -9.20 -0.60 14.40
N ILE A 166 -8.41 0.50 14.31
CA ILE A 166 -7.80 0.91 13.04
C ILE A 166 -6.79 -0.12 12.53
N ARG A 167 -6.01 -0.75 13.42
CA ARG A 167 -5.07 -1.81 13.05
C ARG A 167 -5.79 -2.98 12.37
N ARG A 168 -6.91 -3.43 12.95
CA ARG A 168 -7.73 -4.50 12.38
C ARG A 168 -8.35 -4.08 11.06
N TYR A 169 -8.95 -2.89 11.00
CA TYR A 169 -9.59 -2.37 9.80
C TYR A 169 -8.61 -2.30 8.62
N MET A 170 -7.43 -1.71 8.82
CA MET A 170 -6.41 -1.59 7.78
C MET A 170 -5.90 -2.95 7.30
N THR A 171 -5.69 -3.90 8.22
CA THR A 171 -5.28 -5.26 7.85
C THR A 171 -6.37 -5.96 7.02
N GLU A 172 -7.64 -5.88 7.43
CA GLU A 172 -8.74 -6.50 6.67
C GLU A 172 -8.97 -5.82 5.31
N ALA A 173 -8.80 -4.49 5.23
CA ALA A 173 -8.89 -3.78 3.97
C ALA A 173 -7.76 -4.19 3.00
N MET A 174 -6.54 -4.37 3.46
CA MET A 174 -5.45 -4.93 2.64
C MET A 174 -5.79 -6.36 2.20
N LYS A 175 -6.25 -7.21 3.10
CA LYS A 175 -6.65 -8.59 2.77
C LYS A 175 -7.80 -8.65 1.76
N HIS A 176 -8.72 -7.67 1.81
CA HIS A 176 -9.81 -7.55 0.84
C HIS A 176 -9.28 -7.45 -0.58
N TRP A 177 -8.34 -6.55 -0.85
CA TRP A 177 -7.79 -6.36 -2.19
C TRP A 177 -7.00 -7.56 -2.70
N VAL A 178 -6.27 -8.25 -1.83
CA VAL A 178 -5.60 -9.51 -2.18
C VAL A 178 -6.61 -10.59 -2.56
N ARG A 179 -7.73 -10.70 -1.83
CA ARG A 179 -8.76 -11.72 -2.09
C ARG A 179 -9.63 -11.40 -3.31
N GLU A 180 -10.08 -10.15 -3.41
CA GLU A 180 -11.05 -9.75 -4.43
C GLU A 180 -10.42 -9.41 -5.76
N ALA A 181 -9.28 -8.75 -5.77
CA ALA A 181 -8.63 -8.30 -6.99
C ALA A 181 -7.34 -9.07 -7.32
N ASP A 182 -6.93 -10.01 -6.47
CA ASP A 182 -5.72 -10.83 -6.62
C ASP A 182 -4.43 -10.00 -6.78
N VAL A 183 -4.37 -8.82 -6.13
CA VAL A 183 -3.16 -7.99 -6.16
C VAL A 183 -1.97 -8.69 -5.50
N ASP A 184 -0.75 -8.38 -5.94
CA ASP A 184 0.48 -9.09 -5.55
C ASP A 184 1.22 -8.40 -4.40
N GLY A 185 0.67 -7.33 -3.86
CA GLY A 185 1.23 -6.62 -2.72
C GLY A 185 0.96 -5.14 -2.72
N TYR A 186 1.82 -4.40 -2.01
CA TYR A 186 1.61 -2.99 -1.73
C TYR A 186 2.90 -2.18 -1.76
N ARG A 187 2.79 -0.94 -2.22
CA ARG A 187 3.69 0.14 -1.84
C ARG A 187 3.01 0.91 -0.70
N CYS A 188 3.66 1.03 0.44
CA CYS A 188 3.08 1.65 1.62
C CYS A 188 3.60 3.07 1.78
N ASP A 189 2.66 4.01 1.67
CA ASP A 189 2.89 5.45 1.79
C ASP A 189 3.40 5.81 3.18
N VAL A 190 4.43 6.64 3.27
CA VAL A 190 5.09 7.11 4.50
C VAL A 190 5.18 6.04 5.58
N ALA A 191 5.63 4.84 5.22
CA ALA A 191 5.56 3.64 6.05
C ALA A 191 6.20 3.80 7.44
N GLY A 192 7.19 4.67 7.59
CA GLY A 192 7.85 4.93 8.86
C GLY A 192 7.03 5.75 9.86
N PHE A 193 5.89 6.33 9.47
CA PHE A 193 4.96 6.98 10.39
C PHE A 193 3.96 6.01 11.00
N VAL A 194 3.88 4.79 10.47
CA VAL A 194 3.01 3.73 10.97
C VAL A 194 3.86 2.74 11.77
N PRO A 195 3.40 2.26 12.94
CA PRO A 195 4.19 1.37 13.78
C PRO A 195 4.66 0.10 13.07
N THR A 196 5.94 -0.24 13.23
CA THR A 196 6.57 -1.42 12.60
C THR A 196 5.86 -2.72 12.98
N ASP A 197 5.37 -2.85 14.21
CA ASP A 197 4.63 -4.04 14.67
C ASP A 197 3.29 -4.22 13.95
N PHE A 198 2.63 -3.13 13.53
CA PHE A 198 1.46 -3.21 12.67
C PHE A 198 1.82 -3.84 11.31
N TRP A 199 2.90 -3.35 10.67
CA TRP A 199 3.36 -3.88 9.39
C TRP A 199 3.75 -5.35 9.47
N ASN A 200 4.44 -5.76 10.53
CA ASN A 200 4.82 -7.15 10.77
C ASN A 200 3.59 -8.06 10.86
N ASN A 201 2.56 -7.64 11.59
CA ASN A 201 1.31 -8.38 11.70
C ASN A 201 0.53 -8.41 10.37
N ALA A 202 0.41 -7.27 9.69
CA ALA A 202 -0.28 -7.19 8.40
C ALA A 202 0.40 -8.09 7.36
N ARG A 203 1.75 -8.07 7.26
CA ARG A 203 2.51 -8.95 6.36
C ARG A 203 2.21 -10.42 6.62
N LYS A 204 2.25 -10.85 7.86
CA LYS A 204 1.96 -12.24 8.25
C LYS A 204 0.55 -12.68 7.83
N GLU A 205 -0.44 -11.81 8.00
CA GLU A 205 -1.82 -12.12 7.61
C GLU A 205 -2.03 -12.12 6.10
N LEU A 206 -1.32 -11.27 5.36
CA LEU A 206 -1.34 -11.24 3.89
C LEU A 206 -0.67 -12.49 3.32
N ASP A 207 0.51 -12.86 3.81
CA ASP A 207 1.23 -14.06 3.37
C ASP A 207 0.46 -15.35 3.66
N ALA A 208 -0.46 -15.34 4.63
CA ALA A 208 -1.37 -16.47 4.88
C ALA A 208 -2.42 -16.65 3.76
N ILE A 209 -2.66 -15.64 2.91
CA ILE A 209 -3.52 -15.73 1.74
C ILE A 209 -2.70 -16.14 0.52
N LYS A 210 -1.67 -15.37 0.21
CA LYS A 210 -0.65 -15.64 -0.81
C LYS A 210 0.63 -14.85 -0.49
N PRO A 211 1.81 -15.30 -0.93
CA PRO A 211 3.04 -14.51 -0.79
C PRO A 211 2.87 -13.13 -1.47
N VAL A 212 3.04 -12.05 -0.72
CA VAL A 212 2.91 -10.68 -1.21
C VAL A 212 4.27 -9.98 -1.26
N PHE A 213 4.37 -8.95 -2.11
CA PHE A 213 5.50 -8.04 -2.15
C PHE A 213 5.16 -6.74 -1.44
N MET A 214 6.02 -6.27 -0.55
CA MET A 214 5.82 -5.04 0.21
C MET A 214 6.99 -4.08 -0.02
N LEU A 215 6.67 -2.88 -0.52
CA LEU A 215 7.60 -1.77 -0.72
C LEU A 215 7.27 -0.64 0.26
N ALA A 216 8.22 -0.28 1.12
CA ALA A 216 8.04 0.86 2.02
C ALA A 216 8.52 2.16 1.35
N GLU A 217 7.68 3.19 1.35
CA GLU A 217 8.16 4.55 1.21
C GLU A 217 8.76 4.99 2.55
N TRP A 218 9.93 4.53 2.82
CA TRP A 218 10.74 4.86 3.98
C TRP A 218 12.13 4.27 3.81
N GLU A 219 13.06 4.67 4.67
CA GLU A 219 14.42 4.13 4.68
C GLU A 219 14.81 3.80 6.13
N ALA A 220 14.47 2.57 6.58
CA ALA A 220 14.80 2.07 7.90
C ALA A 220 14.98 0.56 7.89
N ARG A 221 15.99 0.07 8.63
CA ARG A 221 16.39 -1.34 8.62
C ARG A 221 15.40 -2.26 9.32
N ASP A 222 14.73 -1.78 10.37
CA ASP A 222 13.75 -2.55 11.15
C ASP A 222 12.53 -2.97 10.32
N LEU A 223 12.16 -2.20 9.29
CA LEU A 223 11.08 -2.52 8.37
C LEU A 223 11.35 -3.79 7.55
N HIS A 224 12.63 -4.12 7.31
CA HIS A 224 13.02 -5.32 6.55
C HIS A 224 12.97 -6.62 7.37
N ALA A 225 12.88 -6.53 8.70
CA ALA A 225 12.98 -7.71 9.54
C ALA A 225 11.81 -8.70 9.30
N GLU A 226 10.58 -8.22 9.26
CA GLU A 226 9.39 -9.06 9.21
C GLU A 226 8.26 -8.51 8.31
N ALA A 227 8.43 -7.35 7.64
CA ALA A 227 7.37 -6.70 6.89
C ALA A 227 7.68 -6.44 5.41
N PHE A 228 8.78 -5.76 5.11
CA PHE A 228 9.02 -5.21 3.78
C PHE A 228 10.14 -5.90 3.02
N ASP A 229 9.90 -6.15 1.75
CA ASP A 229 10.88 -6.72 0.83
C ASP A 229 11.87 -5.66 0.36
N MET A 230 11.40 -4.44 0.14
CA MET A 230 12.20 -3.29 -0.30
C MET A 230 11.79 -2.02 0.41
N THR A 231 12.74 -1.08 0.52
CA THR A 231 12.52 0.31 0.96
C THR A 231 13.06 1.27 -0.09
N TYR A 232 12.68 2.53 0.00
CA TYR A 232 13.34 3.60 -0.74
C TYR A 232 14.79 3.74 -0.27
N ALA A 233 15.63 4.31 -1.12
CA ALA A 233 17.06 4.52 -0.86
C ALA A 233 17.42 6.00 -1.12
N TRP A 234 16.82 6.91 -0.37
CA TRP A 234 17.02 8.36 -0.54
C TRP A 234 18.46 8.80 -0.28
N HIS A 235 19.20 8.07 0.57
CA HIS A 235 20.60 8.38 0.87
C HIS A 235 21.59 7.93 -0.22
N TRP A 236 21.10 7.33 -1.29
CA TRP A 236 21.94 6.88 -2.42
C TRP A 236 22.14 7.95 -3.51
N ASN A 237 21.63 9.16 -3.32
CA ASN A 237 21.74 10.28 -4.26
C ASN A 237 22.98 11.14 -3.99
#